data_bee3f3077ad9eaec1fa047d8e14d675d
#
_entry.id   bee3f3077ad9eaec1fa047d8e14d675d
#
_cell.length_a   1.000
_cell.length_b   1.000
_cell.length_c   1.000
_cell.angle_alpha   90.00
_cell.angle_beta   90.00
_cell.angle_gamma   90.00
#
_symmetry.space_group_name_H-M   'P 1'
#
loop_
_entity.id
_entity.type
_entity.pdbx_description
1 polymer ?
#
loop_
_entity_poly.entity_id
_entity_poly.type
_entity_poly.pdbx_seq_one_letter_code
_entity_poly.pdbx_strand_id
1 'polypeptide(L)'
;MTVLEHTTSSTVPAPHPRRWAGLAVLSASLLLVVMDMTVLNVALPEISADLRPDSVSLLWMVDIYSLVVSGLLVTVANLGDRWGRKRMLVTGFSIFGLASLAVLVADSPGQVIAIRAVLGIGGAMIMPSTLSMIRQLFTDPRERATALGIWATMAALGGALGPILGGALLQAFSWHSAFLVNVPVMAVAIVAALILLPESRSPSPGRWDAIGTVLSMVGMVALVYSIKHFGKDGLTATGALVSGAVAIVALGAFVRRCLRRPDPILEIRLFRRPAFSAGVISALAASIAMVGTMLLLSQWMQLVQGYSPLGTGLRLLPEAVGAVIASPLAPALASRIGARAVLAGGTLVSGLGFLVLFLWPTLNYPVVAGATLLVGIGLGSLAIASAVIMAGAPPEKSGSAAAIEETSYELGGALGVAVLGSVAGMVYRGGLTTDDLAGQGITGSSADVARESLGGALDIAREAGASGARVAAEAQAAFTDSLVWASLAGGALMIVTAVAVWLMTPRDLDVSSGHD
;
A
#
# COMPACT_ATOMS: atom_id res chain seq x y z
N MET A 1 21.04 29.68 -56.54
CA MET A 1 21.13 28.44 -55.77
C MET A 1 20.34 28.65 -54.50
N THR A 2 19.02 28.34 -54.57
CA THR A 2 18.02 28.66 -53.55
C THR A 2 17.90 27.45 -52.62
N VAL A 3 18.35 27.60 -51.39
CA VAL A 3 18.21 26.58 -50.33
C VAL A 3 16.74 26.58 -49.89
N LEU A 4 16.00 25.50 -50.23
CA LEU A 4 14.71 25.22 -49.66
C LEU A 4 14.89 24.71 -48.22
N GLU A 5 14.64 25.56 -47.24
CA GLU A 5 14.46 25.17 -45.86
C GLU A 5 13.18 24.31 -45.76
N HIS A 6 13.37 23.00 -45.59
CA HIS A 6 12.30 22.12 -45.17
C HIS A 6 12.06 22.33 -43.67
N THR A 7 11.20 23.30 -43.34
CA THR A 7 10.55 23.34 -42.04
C THR A 7 9.60 22.16 -41.91
N THR A 8 10.09 21.05 -41.35
CA THR A 8 9.21 19.99 -40.86
C THR A 8 8.44 20.55 -39.66
N SER A 9 7.25 21.10 -39.93
CA SER A 9 6.29 21.39 -38.87
C SER A 9 5.93 20.06 -38.21
N SER A 10 6.47 19.82 -37.01
CA SER A 10 6.02 18.76 -36.13
C SER A 10 4.57 19.06 -35.75
N THR A 11 3.61 18.54 -36.53
CA THR A 11 2.19 18.60 -36.17
C THR A 11 2.02 17.80 -34.87
N VAL A 12 1.84 18.51 -33.78
CA VAL A 12 1.40 17.90 -32.51
C VAL A 12 0.13 17.13 -32.80
N PRO A 13 0.04 15.82 -32.53
CA PRO A 13 -1.15 15.04 -32.80
C PRO A 13 -2.36 15.68 -32.13
N ALA A 14 -3.47 15.79 -32.88
CA ALA A 14 -4.71 16.35 -32.32
C ALA A 14 -5.15 15.56 -31.08
N PRO A 15 -5.58 16.22 -30.00
CA PRO A 15 -5.98 15.55 -28.78
C PRO A 15 -7.16 14.62 -29.01
N HIS A 16 -7.17 13.44 -28.38
CA HIS A 16 -8.24 12.47 -28.56
C HIS A 16 -9.60 13.06 -28.15
N PRO A 17 -10.65 12.98 -28.99
CA PRO A 17 -11.91 13.69 -28.75
C PRO A 17 -12.64 13.25 -27.48
N ARG A 18 -12.45 12.01 -27.03
CA ARG A 18 -13.05 11.44 -25.82
C ARG A 18 -12.07 11.35 -24.64
N ARG A 19 -10.99 12.14 -24.61
CA ARG A 19 -9.92 12.05 -23.60
C ARG A 19 -10.41 12.22 -22.16
N TRP A 20 -11.35 13.12 -21.91
CA TRP A 20 -11.91 13.34 -20.58
C TRP A 20 -12.80 12.18 -20.10
N ALA A 21 -13.59 11.60 -21.00
CA ALA A 21 -14.35 10.38 -20.69
C ALA A 21 -13.41 9.19 -20.44
N GLY A 22 -12.34 9.08 -21.22
CA GLY A 22 -11.27 8.10 -20.97
C GLY A 22 -10.62 8.30 -19.59
N LEU A 23 -10.32 9.55 -19.21
CA LEU A 23 -9.78 9.87 -17.88
C LEU A 23 -10.72 9.42 -16.77
N ALA A 24 -12.02 9.64 -16.90
CA ALA A 24 -13.01 9.21 -15.91
C ALA A 24 -12.97 7.69 -15.67
N VAL A 25 -12.87 6.89 -16.74
CA VAL A 25 -12.74 5.42 -16.62
C VAL A 25 -11.42 5.04 -15.93
N LEU A 26 -10.32 5.64 -16.35
CA LEU A 26 -8.99 5.33 -15.79
C LEU A 26 -8.88 5.72 -14.32
N SER A 27 -9.42 6.88 -13.95
CA SER A 27 -9.41 7.39 -12.58
C SER A 27 -10.36 6.61 -11.65
N ALA A 28 -11.56 6.24 -12.14
CA ALA A 28 -12.49 5.39 -11.40
C ALA A 28 -11.91 3.99 -11.16
N SER A 29 -11.17 3.45 -12.12
CA SER A 29 -10.49 2.15 -11.97
C SER A 29 -9.40 2.19 -10.91
N LEU A 30 -8.61 3.28 -10.87
CA LEU A 30 -7.60 3.46 -9.82
C LEU A 30 -8.24 3.62 -8.45
N LEU A 31 -9.27 4.44 -8.33
CA LEU A 31 -10.03 4.61 -7.10
C LEU A 31 -10.46 3.25 -6.54
N LEU A 32 -11.03 2.39 -7.40
CA LEU A 32 -11.51 1.08 -6.98
C LEU A 32 -10.36 0.15 -6.53
N VAL A 33 -9.25 0.13 -7.26
CA VAL A 33 -8.06 -0.67 -6.91
C VAL A 33 -7.51 -0.25 -5.55
N VAL A 34 -7.38 1.05 -5.30
CA VAL A 34 -6.91 1.57 -4.00
C VAL A 34 -7.93 1.36 -2.90
N MET A 35 -9.22 1.48 -3.19
CA MET A 35 -10.31 1.20 -2.26
C MET A 35 -10.28 -0.28 -1.82
N ASP A 36 -10.07 -1.23 -2.74
CA ASP A 36 -9.98 -2.67 -2.42
C ASP A 36 -8.84 -2.99 -1.43
N MET A 37 -7.74 -2.25 -1.50
CA MET A 37 -6.63 -2.41 -0.55
C MET A 37 -7.03 -2.00 0.87
N THR A 38 -7.85 -0.98 1.02
CA THR A 38 -8.19 -0.39 2.33
C THR A 38 -9.48 -0.93 2.93
N VAL A 39 -10.43 -1.34 2.10
CA VAL A 39 -11.70 -1.96 2.52
C VAL A 39 -11.48 -3.22 3.36
N LEU A 40 -10.46 -4.01 3.01
CA LEU A 40 -10.13 -5.24 3.71
C LEU A 40 -9.79 -5.02 5.18
N ASN A 41 -9.11 -3.91 5.53
CA ASN A 41 -8.75 -3.61 6.92
C ASN A 41 -9.99 -3.52 7.84
N VAL A 42 -11.11 -3.07 7.30
CA VAL A 42 -12.38 -2.98 8.04
C VAL A 42 -13.14 -4.32 8.03
N ALA A 43 -12.93 -5.15 7.00
CA ALA A 43 -13.56 -6.47 6.87
C ALA A 43 -12.84 -7.57 7.68
N LEU A 44 -11.57 -7.38 8.04
CA LEU A 44 -10.76 -8.40 8.73
C LEU A 44 -11.40 -8.99 10.00
N PRO A 45 -12.03 -8.22 10.89
CA PRO A 45 -12.68 -8.80 12.07
C PRO A 45 -13.79 -9.78 11.73
N GLU A 46 -14.61 -9.49 10.71
CA GLU A 46 -15.67 -10.41 10.26
C GLU A 46 -15.09 -11.65 9.56
N ILE A 47 -14.06 -11.46 8.71
CA ILE A 47 -13.34 -12.59 8.09
C ILE A 47 -12.71 -13.47 9.17
N SER A 48 -12.16 -12.87 10.22
CA SER A 48 -11.54 -13.62 11.32
C SER A 48 -12.57 -14.40 12.14
N ALA A 49 -13.75 -13.83 12.35
CA ALA A 49 -14.83 -14.50 13.06
C ALA A 49 -15.39 -15.70 12.26
N ASP A 50 -15.46 -15.58 10.93
CA ASP A 50 -16.01 -16.60 10.03
C ASP A 50 -15.00 -17.71 9.72
N LEU A 51 -13.78 -17.35 9.28
CA LEU A 51 -12.78 -18.29 8.78
C LEU A 51 -11.74 -18.71 9.83
N ARG A 52 -11.67 -18.06 10.97
CA ARG A 52 -10.75 -18.33 12.10
C ARG A 52 -9.28 -18.54 11.66
N PRO A 53 -8.69 -17.60 10.90
CA PRO A 53 -7.30 -17.70 10.44
C PRO A 53 -6.32 -17.62 11.62
N ASP A 54 -5.18 -18.30 11.49
CA ASP A 54 -4.06 -18.03 12.37
C ASP A 54 -3.45 -16.64 12.10
N SER A 55 -2.62 -16.13 13.00
CA SER A 55 -2.04 -14.78 12.90
C SER A 55 -1.22 -14.58 11.63
N VAL A 56 -0.52 -15.61 11.17
CA VAL A 56 0.28 -15.55 9.94
C VAL A 56 -0.63 -15.50 8.70
N SER A 57 -1.66 -16.34 8.64
CA SER A 57 -2.64 -16.34 7.54
C SER A 57 -3.39 -15.00 7.45
N LEU A 58 -3.76 -14.41 8.59
CA LEU A 58 -4.41 -13.10 8.63
C LEU A 58 -3.50 -12.01 8.02
N LEU A 59 -2.22 -11.99 8.38
CA LEU A 59 -1.26 -11.07 7.78
C LEU A 59 -1.05 -11.34 6.27
N TRP A 60 -1.07 -12.62 5.84
CA TRP A 60 -0.98 -12.96 4.42
C TRP A 60 -2.21 -12.52 3.62
N MET A 61 -3.41 -12.58 4.18
CA MET A 61 -4.61 -12.07 3.51
C MET A 61 -4.47 -10.59 3.14
N VAL A 62 -3.81 -9.80 3.97
CA VAL A 62 -3.57 -8.36 3.71
C VAL A 62 -2.43 -8.17 2.72
N ASP A 63 -1.28 -8.80 2.96
CA ASP A 63 -0.03 -8.51 2.28
C ASP A 63 0.09 -9.04 0.87
N ILE A 64 -0.48 -10.24 0.61
CA ILE A 64 -0.21 -10.95 -0.65
C ILE A 64 -0.60 -10.13 -1.88
N TYR A 65 -1.64 -9.30 -1.76
CA TYR A 65 -2.04 -8.39 -2.80
C TYR A 65 -0.92 -7.39 -3.15
N SER A 66 -0.45 -6.63 -2.17
CA SER A 66 0.62 -5.63 -2.37
C SER A 66 1.94 -6.25 -2.78
N LEU A 67 2.26 -7.44 -2.27
CA LEU A 67 3.45 -8.20 -2.71
C LEU A 67 3.39 -8.57 -4.19
N VAL A 68 2.25 -9.06 -4.65
CA VAL A 68 2.05 -9.44 -6.05
C VAL A 68 2.05 -8.18 -6.94
N VAL A 69 1.36 -7.11 -6.51
CA VAL A 69 1.38 -5.83 -7.24
C VAL A 69 2.80 -5.31 -7.37
N SER A 70 3.54 -5.14 -6.26
CA SER A 70 4.89 -4.59 -6.28
C SER A 70 5.87 -5.43 -7.11
N GLY A 71 5.78 -6.76 -7.03
CA GLY A 71 6.63 -7.68 -7.78
C GLY A 71 6.35 -7.71 -9.28
N LEU A 72 5.11 -7.50 -9.70
CA LEU A 72 4.69 -7.57 -11.10
C LEU A 72 4.60 -6.22 -11.79
N LEU A 73 4.47 -5.11 -11.05
CA LEU A 73 4.14 -3.78 -11.58
C LEU A 73 5.03 -3.38 -12.76
N VAL A 74 6.34 -3.45 -12.59
CA VAL A 74 7.31 -3.08 -13.64
C VAL A 74 7.30 -4.06 -14.81
N THR A 75 7.17 -5.36 -14.51
CA THR A 75 7.08 -6.41 -15.54
C THR A 75 5.86 -6.24 -16.40
N VAL A 76 4.71 -5.96 -15.78
CA VAL A 76 3.43 -5.78 -16.46
C VAL A 76 3.41 -4.47 -17.25
N ALA A 77 4.05 -3.41 -16.77
CA ALA A 77 4.24 -2.18 -17.54
C ALA A 77 4.98 -2.44 -18.86
N ASN A 78 6.10 -3.17 -18.81
CA ASN A 78 6.86 -3.57 -20.01
C ASN A 78 6.05 -4.50 -20.94
N LEU A 79 5.24 -5.39 -20.36
CA LEU A 79 4.36 -6.27 -21.16
C LEU A 79 3.25 -5.47 -21.84
N GLY A 80 2.69 -4.46 -21.16
CA GLY A 80 1.69 -3.54 -21.70
C GLY A 80 2.21 -2.74 -22.89
N ASP A 81 3.47 -2.32 -22.86
CA ASP A 81 4.12 -1.64 -23.97
C ASP A 81 4.23 -2.51 -25.23
N ARG A 82 4.32 -3.82 -25.08
CA ARG A 82 4.39 -4.79 -26.19
C ARG A 82 3.04 -5.28 -26.65
N TRP A 83 2.21 -5.75 -25.70
CA TRP A 83 0.93 -6.40 -26.01
C TRP A 83 -0.16 -5.39 -26.33
N GLY A 84 -0.06 -4.21 -25.76
CA GLY A 84 -1.02 -3.12 -25.90
C GLY A 84 -1.62 -2.73 -24.54
N ARG A 85 -1.60 -1.44 -24.26
CA ARG A 85 -2.01 -0.90 -22.95
C ARG A 85 -3.51 -1.07 -22.69
N LYS A 86 -4.36 -0.89 -23.71
CA LYS A 86 -5.80 -1.16 -23.60
C LYS A 86 -6.09 -2.64 -23.33
N ARG A 87 -5.43 -3.55 -24.06
CA ARG A 87 -5.57 -4.99 -23.84
C ARG A 87 -5.14 -5.37 -22.44
N MET A 88 -4.01 -4.85 -21.97
CA MET A 88 -3.51 -5.07 -20.61
C MET A 88 -4.53 -4.61 -19.58
N LEU A 89 -5.08 -3.40 -19.73
CA LEU A 89 -6.08 -2.84 -18.84
C LEU A 89 -7.36 -3.68 -18.78
N VAL A 90 -7.92 -4.05 -19.95
CA VAL A 90 -9.15 -4.87 -20.03
C VAL A 90 -8.93 -6.26 -19.43
N THR A 91 -7.76 -6.88 -19.68
CA THR A 91 -7.41 -8.16 -19.04
C THR A 91 -7.28 -8.00 -17.52
N GLY A 92 -6.66 -6.91 -17.05
CA GLY A 92 -6.57 -6.59 -15.63
C GLY A 92 -7.95 -6.45 -14.97
N PHE A 93 -8.87 -5.71 -15.60
CA PHE A 93 -10.26 -5.61 -15.14
C PHE A 93 -10.97 -6.96 -15.10
N SER A 94 -10.76 -7.80 -16.13
CA SER A 94 -11.37 -9.13 -16.18
C SER A 94 -10.86 -10.04 -15.08
N ILE A 95 -9.54 -10.08 -14.85
CA ILE A 95 -8.92 -10.86 -13.77
C ILE A 95 -9.42 -10.35 -12.42
N PHE A 96 -9.43 -9.04 -12.20
CA PHE A 96 -9.86 -8.42 -10.94
C PHE A 96 -11.33 -8.73 -10.64
N GLY A 97 -12.22 -8.55 -11.63
CA GLY A 97 -13.65 -8.85 -11.48
C GLY A 97 -13.94 -10.34 -11.24
N LEU A 98 -13.27 -11.24 -11.98
CA LEU A 98 -13.44 -12.69 -11.80
C LEU A 98 -12.89 -13.18 -10.46
N ALA A 99 -11.75 -12.65 -10.02
CA ALA A 99 -11.20 -12.97 -8.71
C ALA A 99 -12.11 -12.46 -7.59
N SER A 100 -12.72 -11.27 -7.76
CA SER A 100 -13.72 -10.75 -6.81
C SER A 100 -14.98 -11.62 -6.74
N LEU A 101 -15.41 -12.21 -7.86
CA LEU A 101 -16.51 -13.18 -7.87
C LEU A 101 -16.13 -14.50 -7.17
N ALA A 102 -14.89 -14.94 -7.28
CA ALA A 102 -14.43 -16.17 -6.67
C ALA A 102 -14.53 -16.14 -5.12
N VAL A 103 -14.67 -14.96 -4.52
CA VAL A 103 -14.85 -14.84 -3.07
C VAL A 103 -16.12 -15.54 -2.59
N LEU A 104 -17.15 -15.67 -3.43
CA LEU A 104 -18.42 -16.33 -3.10
C LEU A 104 -18.27 -17.82 -2.70
N VAL A 105 -17.18 -18.44 -3.10
CA VAL A 105 -16.86 -19.85 -2.80
C VAL A 105 -15.69 -20.01 -1.85
N ALA A 106 -15.27 -18.89 -1.22
CA ALA A 106 -14.15 -18.88 -0.29
C ALA A 106 -14.63 -19.30 1.11
N ASP A 107 -14.19 -20.48 1.55
CA ASP A 107 -14.53 -21.09 2.84
C ASP A 107 -13.29 -21.36 3.72
N SER A 108 -12.12 -20.91 3.28
CA SER A 108 -10.86 -21.09 4.02
C SER A 108 -9.91 -19.89 3.86
N PRO A 109 -9.04 -19.65 4.87
CA PRO A 109 -8.01 -18.62 4.81
C PRO A 109 -7.11 -18.71 3.56
N GLY A 110 -6.73 -19.92 3.17
CA GLY A 110 -5.89 -20.16 2.01
C GLY A 110 -6.54 -19.72 0.69
N GLN A 111 -7.86 -19.92 0.55
CA GLN A 111 -8.60 -19.48 -0.63
C GLN A 111 -8.68 -17.95 -0.70
N VAL A 112 -8.91 -17.27 0.42
CA VAL A 112 -8.89 -15.79 0.46
C VAL A 112 -7.50 -15.28 0.07
N ILE A 113 -6.42 -15.87 0.60
CA ILE A 113 -5.05 -15.51 0.22
C ILE A 113 -4.82 -15.71 -1.30
N ALA A 114 -5.28 -16.84 -1.86
CA ALA A 114 -5.15 -17.11 -3.30
C ALA A 114 -5.94 -16.10 -4.14
N ILE A 115 -7.17 -15.78 -3.75
CA ILE A 115 -8.00 -14.76 -4.41
C ILE A 115 -7.31 -13.40 -4.36
N ARG A 116 -6.78 -13.00 -3.21
CA ARG A 116 -6.02 -11.75 -3.04
C ARG A 116 -4.76 -11.71 -3.92
N ALA A 117 -4.06 -12.83 -4.08
CA ALA A 117 -2.93 -12.92 -5.01
C ALA A 117 -3.37 -12.68 -6.47
N VAL A 118 -4.50 -13.27 -6.89
CA VAL A 118 -5.05 -13.06 -8.25
C VAL A 118 -5.55 -11.63 -8.44
N LEU A 119 -6.19 -11.02 -7.42
CA LEU A 119 -6.54 -9.60 -7.43
C LEU A 119 -5.30 -8.72 -7.59
N GLY A 120 -4.18 -9.06 -6.93
CA GLY A 120 -2.90 -8.38 -7.08
C GLY A 120 -2.35 -8.43 -8.50
N ILE A 121 -2.51 -9.56 -9.22
CA ILE A 121 -2.16 -9.65 -10.66
C ILE A 121 -2.99 -8.66 -11.46
N GLY A 122 -4.32 -8.62 -11.25
CA GLY A 122 -5.21 -7.66 -11.90
C GLY A 122 -4.84 -6.21 -11.60
N GLY A 123 -4.58 -5.88 -10.33
CA GLY A 123 -4.15 -4.55 -9.87
C GLY A 123 -2.84 -4.10 -10.53
N ALA A 124 -1.83 -5.00 -10.58
CA ALA A 124 -0.56 -4.74 -11.26
C ALA A 124 -0.74 -4.44 -12.76
N MET A 125 -1.75 -5.02 -13.41
CA MET A 125 -2.07 -4.73 -14.81
C MET A 125 -2.81 -3.41 -15.00
N ILE A 126 -3.63 -3.01 -14.04
CA ILE A 126 -4.45 -1.79 -14.11
C ILE A 126 -3.59 -0.54 -13.86
N MET A 127 -2.83 -0.47 -12.75
CA MET A 127 -2.17 0.75 -12.27
C MET A 127 -1.22 1.37 -13.31
N PRO A 128 -0.20 0.69 -13.86
CA PRO A 128 0.71 1.30 -14.84
C PRO A 128 0.03 1.57 -16.18
N SER A 129 -1.00 0.77 -16.54
CA SER A 129 -1.74 0.97 -17.79
C SER A 129 -2.56 2.25 -17.75
N THR A 130 -3.21 2.59 -16.62
CA THR A 130 -3.97 3.85 -16.46
C THR A 130 -3.07 5.05 -16.64
N LEU A 131 -1.93 5.10 -15.95
CA LEU A 131 -0.97 6.21 -16.02
C LEU A 131 -0.40 6.40 -17.42
N SER A 132 -0.03 5.29 -18.06
CA SER A 132 0.51 5.31 -19.43
C SER A 132 -0.51 5.79 -20.46
N MET A 133 -1.78 5.41 -20.32
CA MET A 133 -2.85 5.84 -21.20
C MET A 133 -3.21 7.31 -21.02
N ILE A 134 -3.19 7.84 -19.80
CA ILE A 134 -3.39 9.29 -19.54
C ILE A 134 -2.35 10.10 -20.31
N ARG A 135 -1.07 9.72 -20.21
CA ARG A 135 0.01 10.42 -20.93
C ARG A 135 -0.19 10.44 -22.45
N GLN A 136 -0.86 9.45 -23.00
CA GLN A 136 -1.11 9.33 -24.42
C GLN A 136 -2.40 10.06 -24.87
N LEU A 137 -3.44 10.05 -24.03
CA LEU A 137 -4.70 10.73 -24.33
C LEU A 137 -4.56 12.25 -24.29
N PHE A 138 -3.66 12.76 -23.45
CA PHE A 138 -3.42 14.19 -23.23
C PHE A 138 -2.06 14.60 -23.78
N THR A 139 -2.06 15.16 -24.98
CA THR A 139 -0.85 15.63 -25.67
C THR A 139 -0.41 17.00 -25.18
N ASP A 140 -1.35 17.86 -24.80
CA ASP A 140 -1.05 19.18 -24.20
C ASP A 140 -0.50 19.01 -22.77
N PRO A 141 0.67 19.63 -22.44
CA PRO A 141 1.28 19.49 -21.12
C PRO A 141 0.41 20.00 -19.96
N ARG A 142 -0.37 21.05 -20.15
CA ARG A 142 -1.24 21.62 -19.11
C ARG A 142 -2.44 20.73 -18.84
N GLU A 143 -3.11 20.26 -19.91
CA GLU A 143 -4.21 19.29 -19.77
C GLU A 143 -3.73 17.99 -19.14
N ARG A 144 -2.55 17.51 -19.53
CA ARG A 144 -1.92 16.29 -18.95
C ARG A 144 -1.63 16.44 -17.46
N ALA A 145 -1.08 17.59 -17.03
CA ALA A 145 -0.86 17.86 -15.61
C ALA A 145 -2.17 17.85 -14.83
N THR A 146 -3.24 18.45 -15.37
CA THR A 146 -4.58 18.42 -14.78
C THR A 146 -5.13 16.99 -14.69
N ALA A 147 -4.99 16.20 -15.77
CA ALA A 147 -5.45 14.81 -15.80
C ALA A 147 -4.72 13.93 -14.78
N LEU A 148 -3.40 14.09 -14.64
CA LEU A 148 -2.61 13.39 -13.64
C LEU A 148 -2.98 13.83 -12.21
N GLY A 149 -3.28 15.12 -12.00
CA GLY A 149 -3.79 15.63 -10.72
C GLY A 149 -5.14 15.01 -10.34
N ILE A 150 -6.07 14.88 -11.28
CA ILE A 150 -7.37 14.22 -11.06
C ILE A 150 -7.14 12.72 -10.74
N TRP A 151 -6.30 12.05 -11.49
CA TRP A 151 -5.95 10.64 -11.29
C TRP A 151 -5.36 10.40 -9.88
N ALA A 152 -4.41 11.22 -9.46
CA ALA A 152 -3.82 11.15 -8.11
C ALA A 152 -4.85 11.45 -7.01
N THR A 153 -5.76 12.42 -7.23
CA THR A 153 -6.86 12.71 -6.30
C THR A 153 -7.79 11.52 -6.14
N MET A 154 -8.08 10.77 -7.22
CA MET A 154 -8.91 9.55 -7.14
C MET A 154 -8.21 8.42 -6.37
N ALA A 155 -6.89 8.31 -6.43
CA ALA A 155 -6.14 7.38 -5.58
C ALA A 155 -6.31 7.73 -4.09
N ALA A 156 -6.12 9.01 -3.73
CA ALA A 156 -6.30 9.47 -2.35
C ALA A 156 -7.75 9.26 -1.85
N LEU A 157 -8.74 9.56 -2.70
CA LEU A 157 -10.15 9.30 -2.39
C LEU A 157 -10.44 7.80 -2.22
N GLY A 158 -9.83 6.93 -3.03
CA GLY A 158 -9.97 5.47 -2.88
C GLY A 158 -9.51 5.00 -1.51
N GLY A 159 -8.37 5.50 -1.04
CA GLY A 159 -7.85 5.21 0.30
C GLY A 159 -8.80 5.64 1.43
N ALA A 160 -9.40 6.82 1.31
CA ALA A 160 -10.33 7.37 2.30
C ALA A 160 -11.72 6.72 2.24
N LEU A 161 -12.24 6.44 1.03
CA LEU A 161 -13.58 5.89 0.85
C LEU A 161 -13.64 4.38 1.15
N GLY A 162 -12.52 3.65 1.03
CA GLY A 162 -12.49 2.21 1.27
C GLY A 162 -13.04 1.82 2.64
N PRO A 163 -12.54 2.34 3.75
CA PRO A 163 -13.07 2.03 5.07
C PRO A 163 -14.55 2.43 5.26
N ILE A 164 -14.99 3.53 4.65
CA ILE A 164 -16.38 4.02 4.75
C ILE A 164 -17.33 3.11 3.98
N LEU A 165 -17.02 2.85 2.70
CA LEU A 165 -17.85 2.00 1.84
C LEU A 165 -17.81 0.54 2.33
N GLY A 166 -16.61 0.07 2.72
CA GLY A 166 -16.46 -1.24 3.35
C GLY A 166 -17.32 -1.36 4.59
N GLY A 167 -17.23 -0.38 5.49
CA GLY A 167 -18.03 -0.36 6.70
C GLY A 167 -19.56 -0.32 6.44
N ALA A 168 -19.99 0.43 5.42
CA ALA A 168 -21.40 0.46 5.01
C ALA A 168 -21.88 -0.88 4.43
N LEU A 169 -21.04 -1.52 3.61
CA LEU A 169 -21.33 -2.84 3.04
C LEU A 169 -21.43 -3.92 4.12
N LEU A 170 -20.52 -3.91 5.08
CA LEU A 170 -20.47 -4.86 6.18
C LEU A 170 -21.62 -4.71 7.18
N GLN A 171 -22.20 -3.51 7.31
CA GLN A 171 -23.41 -3.34 8.12
C GLN A 171 -24.67 -4.00 7.51
N ALA A 172 -24.72 -4.09 6.18
CA ALA A 172 -25.90 -4.58 5.46
C ALA A 172 -25.72 -6.00 4.91
N PHE A 173 -24.49 -6.43 4.68
CA PHE A 173 -24.15 -7.67 4.00
C PHE A 173 -22.94 -8.33 4.68
N SER A 174 -22.66 -9.61 4.33
CA SER A 174 -21.48 -10.32 4.81
C SER A 174 -20.17 -9.72 4.23
N TRP A 175 -19.03 -10.12 4.82
CA TRP A 175 -17.70 -9.68 4.40
C TRP A 175 -17.37 -9.91 2.90
N HIS A 176 -18.05 -10.87 2.25
CA HIS A 176 -17.93 -11.10 0.81
C HIS A 176 -18.27 -9.85 -0.02
N SER A 177 -19.19 -9.01 0.48
CA SER A 177 -19.64 -7.79 -0.20
C SER A 177 -18.49 -6.79 -0.42
N ALA A 178 -17.50 -6.80 0.46
CA ALA A 178 -16.28 -5.97 0.33
C ALA A 178 -15.52 -6.23 -0.98
N PHE A 179 -15.58 -7.45 -1.49
CA PHE A 179 -14.98 -7.84 -2.78
C PHE A 179 -15.99 -7.75 -3.92
N LEU A 180 -17.24 -8.13 -3.68
CA LEU A 180 -18.27 -8.17 -4.72
C LEU A 180 -18.61 -6.80 -5.30
N VAL A 181 -18.39 -5.71 -4.56
CA VAL A 181 -18.56 -4.34 -5.07
C VAL A 181 -17.66 -4.06 -6.30
N ASN A 182 -16.55 -4.75 -6.43
CA ASN A 182 -15.64 -4.62 -7.56
C ASN A 182 -16.26 -5.15 -8.87
N VAL A 183 -17.13 -6.15 -8.80
CA VAL A 183 -17.66 -6.86 -9.98
C VAL A 183 -18.46 -5.94 -10.92
N PRO A 184 -19.51 -5.22 -10.46
CA PRO A 184 -20.26 -4.32 -11.34
C PRO A 184 -19.40 -3.17 -11.87
N VAL A 185 -18.47 -2.65 -11.05
CA VAL A 185 -17.61 -1.55 -11.47
C VAL A 185 -16.61 -2.02 -12.55
N MET A 186 -16.02 -3.21 -12.39
CA MET A 186 -15.13 -3.77 -13.41
C MET A 186 -15.86 -4.11 -14.70
N ALA A 187 -17.10 -4.61 -14.62
CA ALA A 187 -17.91 -4.84 -15.82
C ALA A 187 -18.17 -3.54 -16.60
N VAL A 188 -18.56 -2.48 -15.90
CA VAL A 188 -18.72 -1.15 -16.51
C VAL A 188 -17.39 -0.62 -17.05
N ALA A 189 -16.29 -0.76 -16.31
CA ALA A 189 -14.97 -0.33 -16.74
C ALA A 189 -14.49 -1.06 -18.01
N ILE A 190 -14.75 -2.37 -18.15
CA ILE A 190 -14.44 -3.15 -19.37
C ILE A 190 -15.19 -2.56 -20.56
N VAL A 191 -16.51 -2.40 -20.46
CA VAL A 191 -17.33 -1.86 -21.55
C VAL A 191 -16.87 -0.45 -21.93
N ALA A 192 -16.68 0.40 -20.93
CA ALA A 192 -16.24 1.78 -21.13
C ALA A 192 -14.83 1.84 -21.75
N ALA A 193 -13.89 1.00 -21.31
CA ALA A 193 -12.55 0.93 -21.89
C ALA A 193 -12.57 0.47 -23.34
N LEU A 194 -13.42 -0.51 -23.68
CA LEU A 194 -13.56 -1.00 -25.06
C LEU A 194 -14.07 0.08 -26.02
N ILE A 195 -14.98 0.96 -25.55
CA ILE A 195 -15.64 1.99 -26.37
C ILE A 195 -14.81 3.30 -26.40
N LEU A 196 -14.22 3.70 -25.27
CA LEU A 196 -13.67 5.05 -25.10
C LEU A 196 -12.16 5.11 -25.28
N LEU A 197 -11.42 4.02 -25.02
CA LEU A 197 -9.97 4.04 -25.01
C LEU A 197 -9.38 3.54 -26.34
N PRO A 198 -8.40 4.25 -26.93
CA PRO A 198 -7.67 3.77 -28.09
C PRO A 198 -6.67 2.66 -27.69
N GLU A 199 -6.34 1.77 -28.61
CA GLU A 199 -5.21 0.85 -28.41
C GLU A 199 -3.89 1.60 -28.54
N SER A 200 -2.93 1.23 -27.72
CA SER A 200 -1.63 1.88 -27.65
C SER A 200 -0.53 0.89 -27.37
N ARG A 201 0.56 1.01 -28.10
CA ARG A 201 1.77 0.22 -27.92
C ARG A 201 2.99 1.12 -28.01
N SER A 202 4.06 0.75 -27.32
CA SER A 202 5.35 1.43 -27.50
C SER A 202 5.98 1.03 -28.84
N PRO A 203 6.53 1.99 -29.61
CA PRO A 203 7.28 1.67 -30.82
C PRO A 203 8.60 0.95 -30.51
N SER A 204 9.13 1.08 -29.32
CA SER A 204 10.40 0.49 -28.87
C SER A 204 10.25 -0.17 -27.51
N PRO A 205 9.57 -1.31 -27.39
CA PRO A 205 9.38 -1.96 -26.11
C PRO A 205 10.69 -2.51 -25.55
N GLY A 206 11.02 -2.19 -24.30
CA GLY A 206 12.20 -2.70 -23.58
C GLY A 206 12.29 -4.24 -23.59
N ARG A 207 13.45 -4.82 -23.30
CA ARG A 207 13.60 -6.30 -23.24
C ARG A 207 13.00 -6.86 -21.97
N TRP A 208 12.10 -7.82 -22.09
CA TRP A 208 11.52 -8.52 -20.93
C TRP A 208 12.59 -9.31 -20.17
N ASP A 209 12.57 -9.21 -18.85
CA ASP A 209 13.50 -9.89 -17.95
C ASP A 209 12.75 -10.83 -16.99
N ALA A 210 12.33 -12.00 -17.49
CA ALA A 210 11.64 -13.01 -16.71
C ALA A 210 12.44 -13.48 -15.48
N ILE A 211 13.77 -13.60 -15.62
CA ILE A 211 14.63 -14.03 -14.49
C ILE A 211 14.66 -12.95 -13.40
N GLY A 212 14.78 -11.68 -13.77
CA GLY A 212 14.73 -10.56 -12.81
C GLY A 212 13.37 -10.53 -12.08
N THR A 213 12.27 -10.73 -12.81
CA THR A 213 10.92 -10.82 -12.22
C THR A 213 10.81 -11.94 -11.21
N VAL A 214 11.23 -13.16 -11.56
CA VAL A 214 11.18 -14.31 -10.65
C VAL A 214 12.06 -14.09 -9.43
N LEU A 215 13.27 -13.55 -9.60
CA LEU A 215 14.17 -13.25 -8.49
C LEU A 215 13.59 -12.21 -7.52
N SER A 216 12.96 -11.14 -8.04
CA SER A 216 12.32 -10.12 -7.18
C SER A 216 11.13 -10.69 -6.43
N MET A 217 10.24 -11.45 -7.10
CA MET A 217 9.07 -12.08 -6.48
C MET A 217 9.47 -13.08 -5.39
N VAL A 218 10.35 -14.03 -5.72
CA VAL A 218 10.83 -15.05 -4.76
C VAL A 218 11.50 -14.36 -3.57
N GLY A 219 12.33 -13.37 -3.84
CA GLY A 219 13.06 -12.64 -2.79
C GLY A 219 12.12 -11.85 -1.87
N MET A 220 11.11 -11.16 -2.42
CA MET A 220 10.13 -10.41 -1.62
C MET A 220 9.23 -11.33 -0.79
N VAL A 221 8.68 -12.38 -1.39
CA VAL A 221 7.84 -13.35 -0.68
C VAL A 221 8.62 -14.03 0.43
N ALA A 222 9.86 -14.46 0.16
CA ALA A 222 10.72 -15.09 1.16
C ALA A 222 11.09 -14.12 2.30
N LEU A 223 11.33 -12.82 2.00
CA LEU A 223 11.59 -11.79 3.00
C LEU A 223 10.40 -11.61 3.95
N VAL A 224 9.20 -11.42 3.39
CA VAL A 224 7.98 -11.22 4.18
C VAL A 224 7.65 -12.47 4.98
N TYR A 225 7.78 -13.65 4.39
CA TYR A 225 7.62 -14.93 5.10
C TYR A 225 8.59 -15.02 6.30
N SER A 226 9.87 -14.70 6.09
CA SER A 226 10.88 -14.70 7.14
C SER A 226 10.51 -13.76 8.30
N ILE A 227 10.12 -12.51 7.99
CA ILE A 227 9.74 -11.51 9.00
C ILE A 227 8.54 -11.99 9.83
N LYS A 228 7.49 -12.51 9.18
CA LYS A 228 6.28 -13.01 9.87
C LYS A 228 6.57 -14.19 10.79
N HIS A 229 7.39 -15.15 10.32
CA HIS A 229 7.75 -16.30 11.13
C HIS A 229 8.75 -15.97 12.24
N PHE A 230 9.64 -14.99 12.06
CA PHE A 230 10.42 -14.46 13.19
C PHE A 230 9.51 -13.86 14.27
N GLY A 231 8.46 -13.15 13.88
CA GLY A 231 7.48 -12.60 14.82
C GLY A 231 6.65 -13.66 15.52
N LYS A 232 6.32 -14.80 14.87
CA LYS A 232 5.51 -15.88 15.44
C LYS A 232 6.35 -16.89 16.25
N ASP A 233 7.40 -17.43 15.64
CA ASP A 233 8.11 -18.62 16.09
C ASP A 233 9.46 -18.30 16.74
N GLY A 234 9.85 -17.02 16.77
CA GLY A 234 11.11 -16.51 17.34
C GLY A 234 12.28 -16.51 16.34
N LEU A 235 13.39 -15.88 16.77
CA LEU A 235 14.57 -15.63 15.92
C LEU A 235 15.36 -16.90 15.53
N THR A 236 15.13 -18.00 16.20
CA THR A 236 15.83 -19.28 15.95
C THR A 236 15.03 -20.25 15.08
N ALA A 237 13.83 -19.87 14.65
CA ALA A 237 12.97 -20.70 13.81
C ALA A 237 13.65 -21.06 12.49
N THR A 238 13.89 -22.35 12.23
CA THR A 238 14.59 -22.83 11.03
C THR A 238 13.92 -22.35 9.74
N GLY A 239 12.58 -22.37 9.70
CA GLY A 239 11.82 -21.90 8.53
C GLY A 239 12.05 -20.42 8.23
N ALA A 240 12.09 -19.56 9.27
CA ALA A 240 12.38 -18.14 9.14
C ALA A 240 13.82 -17.88 8.70
N LEU A 241 14.80 -18.62 9.25
CA LEU A 241 16.21 -18.51 8.85
C LEU A 241 16.45 -18.94 7.40
N VAL A 242 15.87 -20.05 6.97
CA VAL A 242 15.99 -20.55 5.59
C VAL A 242 15.35 -19.57 4.61
N SER A 243 14.13 -19.09 4.90
CA SER A 243 13.46 -18.11 4.02
C SER A 243 14.20 -16.77 3.99
N GLY A 244 14.79 -16.34 5.11
CA GLY A 244 15.66 -15.17 5.16
C GLY A 244 16.91 -15.32 4.30
N ALA A 245 17.56 -16.47 4.33
CA ALA A 245 18.68 -16.78 3.45
C ALA A 245 18.26 -16.78 1.96
N VAL A 246 17.12 -17.38 1.62
CA VAL A 246 16.56 -17.34 0.26
C VAL A 246 16.28 -15.90 -0.17
N ALA A 247 15.71 -15.07 0.71
CA ALA A 247 15.45 -13.66 0.43
C ALA A 247 16.75 -12.90 0.11
N ILE A 248 17.79 -13.04 0.93
CA ILE A 248 19.09 -12.39 0.73
C ILE A 248 19.71 -12.82 -0.60
N VAL A 249 19.73 -14.11 -0.90
CA VAL A 249 20.30 -14.64 -2.14
C VAL A 249 19.52 -14.17 -3.37
N ALA A 250 18.18 -14.28 -3.34
CA ALA A 250 17.34 -13.90 -4.48
C ALA A 250 17.36 -12.39 -4.74
N LEU A 251 17.20 -11.55 -3.69
CA LEU A 251 17.28 -10.09 -3.83
C LEU A 251 18.69 -9.63 -4.19
N GLY A 252 19.73 -10.24 -3.62
CA GLY A 252 21.13 -9.97 -3.99
C GLY A 252 21.42 -10.30 -5.46
N ALA A 253 20.94 -11.45 -5.94
CA ALA A 253 21.03 -11.82 -7.35
C ALA A 253 20.21 -10.88 -8.25
N PHE A 254 19.04 -10.44 -7.84
CA PHE A 254 18.22 -9.44 -8.53
C PHE A 254 18.97 -8.10 -8.66
N VAL A 255 19.48 -7.56 -7.54
CA VAL A 255 20.26 -6.31 -7.53
C VAL A 255 21.49 -6.42 -8.44
N ARG A 256 22.27 -7.51 -8.31
CA ARG A 256 23.44 -7.75 -9.18
C ARG A 256 23.04 -7.82 -10.65
N ARG A 257 21.89 -8.43 -10.97
CA ARG A 257 21.37 -8.51 -12.33
C ARG A 257 21.01 -7.14 -12.87
N CYS A 258 20.27 -6.32 -12.10
CA CYS A 258 19.91 -4.95 -12.47
C CYS A 258 21.15 -4.07 -12.69
N LEU A 259 22.19 -4.23 -11.87
CA LEU A 259 23.45 -3.48 -12.03
C LEU A 259 24.26 -3.90 -13.27
N ARG A 260 24.12 -5.14 -13.75
CA ARG A 260 24.88 -5.68 -14.89
C ARG A 260 24.21 -5.49 -16.24
N ARG A 261 22.88 -5.37 -16.27
CA ARG A 261 22.15 -5.20 -17.53
C ARG A 261 22.21 -3.75 -18.01
N PRO A 262 22.31 -3.53 -19.32
CA PRO A 262 22.14 -2.20 -19.91
C PRO A 262 20.70 -1.72 -19.79
N ASP A 263 19.73 -2.65 -19.80
CA ASP A 263 18.27 -2.40 -19.78
C ASP A 263 17.66 -3.19 -18.59
N PRO A 264 17.85 -2.71 -17.34
CA PRO A 264 17.37 -3.43 -16.16
C PRO A 264 15.87 -3.20 -15.94
N ILE A 265 15.21 -4.11 -15.20
CA ILE A 265 13.82 -3.94 -14.72
C ILE A 265 13.70 -2.68 -13.86
N LEU A 266 14.62 -2.50 -12.90
CA LEU A 266 14.73 -1.32 -12.06
C LEU A 266 16.11 -0.69 -12.22
N GLU A 267 16.16 0.63 -12.44
CA GLU A 267 17.42 1.38 -12.56
C GLU A 267 18.01 1.67 -11.17
N ILE A 268 18.51 0.64 -10.53
CA ILE A 268 19.08 0.72 -9.16
C ILE A 268 20.22 1.74 -9.05
N ARG A 269 20.87 2.09 -10.16
CA ARG A 269 21.93 3.11 -10.18
C ARG A 269 21.44 4.50 -9.77
N LEU A 270 20.12 4.77 -9.86
CA LEU A 270 19.51 6.02 -9.37
C LEU A 270 19.70 6.22 -7.87
N PHE A 271 19.79 5.14 -7.08
CA PHE A 271 20.05 5.21 -5.65
C PHE A 271 21.42 5.78 -5.28
N ARG A 272 22.33 5.93 -6.24
CA ARG A 272 23.60 6.66 -6.03
C ARG A 272 23.38 8.18 -5.86
N ARG A 273 22.21 8.69 -6.23
CA ARG A 273 21.84 10.10 -6.08
C ARG A 273 21.13 10.30 -4.74
N PRO A 274 21.72 11.06 -3.79
CA PRO A 274 21.17 11.16 -2.44
C PRO A 274 19.74 11.68 -2.39
N ALA A 275 19.39 12.67 -3.24
CA ALA A 275 18.04 13.20 -3.33
C ALA A 275 17.02 12.13 -3.74
N PHE A 276 17.34 11.34 -4.77
CA PHE A 276 16.49 10.23 -5.22
C PHE A 276 16.25 9.22 -4.08
N SER A 277 17.32 8.80 -3.41
CA SER A 277 17.24 7.86 -2.30
C SER A 277 16.43 8.42 -1.12
N ALA A 278 16.56 9.72 -0.82
CA ALA A 278 15.79 10.37 0.23
C ALA A 278 14.28 10.32 -0.04
N GLY A 279 13.86 10.63 -1.28
CA GLY A 279 12.45 10.54 -1.69
C GLY A 279 11.92 9.10 -1.59
N VAL A 280 12.66 8.12 -2.13
CA VAL A 280 12.26 6.69 -2.11
C VAL A 280 12.18 6.15 -0.69
N ILE A 281 13.14 6.45 0.19
CA ILE A 281 13.13 6.02 1.58
C ILE A 281 11.95 6.66 2.33
N SER A 282 11.62 7.94 2.05
CA SER A 282 10.43 8.58 2.62
C SER A 282 9.14 7.86 2.21
N ALA A 283 8.98 7.56 0.92
CA ALA A 283 7.80 6.86 0.41
C ALA A 283 7.65 5.46 1.03
N LEU A 284 8.75 4.70 1.06
CA LEU A 284 8.79 3.36 1.65
C LEU A 284 8.45 3.39 3.16
N ALA A 285 9.11 4.25 3.93
CA ALA A 285 8.91 4.33 5.37
C ALA A 285 7.51 4.82 5.75
N ALA A 286 6.98 5.81 5.01
CA ALA A 286 5.63 6.30 5.21
C ALA A 286 4.59 5.19 4.96
N SER A 287 4.74 4.42 3.89
CA SER A 287 3.85 3.30 3.57
C SER A 287 3.95 2.18 4.63
N ILE A 288 5.16 1.84 5.09
CA ILE A 288 5.36 0.87 6.20
C ILE A 288 4.58 1.31 7.44
N ALA A 289 4.79 2.54 7.88
CA ALA A 289 4.19 3.04 9.12
C ALA A 289 2.67 3.18 9.00
N MET A 290 2.17 3.73 7.89
CA MET A 290 0.75 3.96 7.65
C MET A 290 -0.02 2.64 7.57
N VAL A 291 0.34 1.75 6.65
CA VAL A 291 -0.46 0.54 6.37
C VAL A 291 -0.46 -0.42 7.56
N GLY A 292 0.70 -0.63 8.20
CA GLY A 292 0.78 -1.49 9.38
C GLY A 292 0.00 -0.96 10.58
N THR A 293 0.06 0.37 10.84
CA THR A 293 -0.69 0.96 11.95
C THR A 293 -2.19 1.02 11.65
N MET A 294 -2.58 1.32 10.41
CA MET A 294 -3.99 1.36 10.00
C MET A 294 -4.68 0.00 10.18
N LEU A 295 -3.97 -1.09 9.88
CA LEU A 295 -4.44 -2.45 10.13
C LEU A 295 -4.77 -2.68 11.61
N LEU A 296 -3.83 -2.35 12.50
CA LEU A 296 -3.99 -2.55 13.94
C LEU A 296 -5.05 -1.61 14.54
N LEU A 297 -5.06 -0.36 14.11
CA LEU A 297 -6.00 0.65 14.58
C LEU A 297 -7.44 0.31 14.19
N SER A 298 -7.65 -0.20 12.98
CA SER A 298 -8.97 -0.67 12.53
C SER A 298 -9.50 -1.81 13.40
N GLN A 299 -8.66 -2.79 13.73
CA GLN A 299 -9.02 -3.90 14.62
C GLN A 299 -9.26 -3.41 16.05
N TRP A 300 -8.42 -2.52 16.57
CA TRP A 300 -8.60 -1.94 17.90
C TRP A 300 -9.93 -1.19 18.02
N MET A 301 -10.29 -0.38 17.03
CA MET A 301 -11.56 0.35 17.01
C MET A 301 -12.78 -0.61 17.03
N GLN A 302 -12.72 -1.74 16.32
CA GLN A 302 -13.84 -2.68 16.25
C GLN A 302 -13.87 -3.65 17.43
N LEU A 303 -12.74 -4.27 17.76
CA LEU A 303 -12.69 -5.39 18.71
C LEU A 303 -12.44 -4.93 20.16
N VAL A 304 -11.81 -3.76 20.38
CA VAL A 304 -11.59 -3.21 21.72
C VAL A 304 -12.61 -2.14 22.05
N GLN A 305 -12.84 -1.18 21.14
CA GLN A 305 -13.77 -0.07 21.38
C GLN A 305 -15.22 -0.39 21.01
N GLY A 306 -15.47 -1.51 20.33
CA GLY A 306 -16.81 -1.96 19.95
C GLY A 306 -17.49 -1.09 18.88
N TYR A 307 -16.73 -0.30 18.10
CA TYR A 307 -17.32 0.49 17.01
C TYR A 307 -17.75 -0.41 15.86
N SER A 308 -18.87 -0.07 15.25
CA SER A 308 -19.29 -0.73 14.01
C SER A 308 -18.28 -0.51 12.88
N PRO A 309 -18.23 -1.38 11.86
CA PRO A 309 -17.35 -1.20 10.70
C PRO A 309 -17.47 0.18 10.06
N LEU A 310 -18.69 0.69 9.83
CA LEU A 310 -18.92 2.05 9.33
C LEU A 310 -18.43 3.11 10.31
N GLY A 311 -18.70 2.91 11.60
CA GLY A 311 -18.23 3.80 12.67
C GLY A 311 -16.70 3.88 12.71
N THR A 312 -16.02 2.77 12.45
CA THR A 312 -14.55 2.70 12.31
C THR A 312 -14.08 3.48 11.07
N GLY A 313 -14.68 3.24 9.90
CA GLY A 313 -14.34 3.94 8.67
C GLY A 313 -14.44 5.47 8.80
N LEU A 314 -15.52 5.97 9.41
CA LEU A 314 -15.71 7.40 9.67
C LEU A 314 -14.68 7.96 10.66
N ARG A 315 -14.23 7.16 11.63
CA ARG A 315 -13.24 7.57 12.65
C ARG A 315 -11.80 7.55 12.14
N LEU A 316 -11.53 6.94 11.01
CA LEU A 316 -10.24 6.99 10.32
C LEU A 316 -10.10 8.23 9.40
N LEU A 317 -11.18 9.00 9.15
CA LEU A 317 -11.15 10.21 8.33
C LEU A 317 -10.14 11.30 8.75
N PRO A 318 -9.80 11.50 10.03
CA PRO A 318 -8.84 12.54 10.41
C PRO A 318 -7.49 12.44 9.68
N GLU A 319 -7.01 11.22 9.40
CA GLU A 319 -5.79 11.00 8.60
C GLU A 319 -5.95 11.54 7.17
N ALA A 320 -7.04 11.16 6.50
CA ALA A 320 -7.34 11.62 5.15
C ALA A 320 -7.52 13.15 5.09
N VAL A 321 -8.21 13.74 6.08
CA VAL A 321 -8.39 15.19 6.19
C VAL A 321 -7.04 15.89 6.32
N GLY A 322 -6.15 15.40 7.18
CA GLY A 322 -4.79 15.92 7.33
C GLY A 322 -4.01 15.90 6.02
N ALA A 323 -4.03 14.77 5.30
CA ALA A 323 -3.35 14.63 4.02
C ALA A 323 -3.93 15.53 2.92
N VAL A 324 -5.26 15.61 2.81
CA VAL A 324 -5.95 16.48 1.83
C VAL A 324 -5.64 17.96 2.04
N ILE A 325 -5.52 18.41 3.28
CA ILE A 325 -5.16 19.80 3.60
C ILE A 325 -3.68 20.06 3.33
N ALA A 326 -2.80 19.15 3.75
CA ALA A 326 -1.36 19.37 3.70
C ALA A 326 -0.75 19.16 2.30
N SER A 327 -1.26 18.22 1.49
CA SER A 327 -0.69 17.91 0.17
C SER A 327 -0.66 19.10 -0.80
N PRO A 328 -1.73 19.89 -1.00
CA PRO A 328 -1.68 21.05 -1.88
C PRO A 328 -0.84 22.20 -1.32
N LEU A 329 -0.64 22.25 0.00
CA LEU A 329 0.17 23.29 0.65
C LEU A 329 1.68 22.96 0.59
N ALA A 330 2.04 21.69 0.47
CA ALA A 330 3.43 21.23 0.49
C ALA A 330 4.30 21.89 -0.60
N PRO A 331 3.91 21.99 -1.89
CA PRO A 331 4.70 22.69 -2.91
C PRO A 331 4.87 24.19 -2.62
N ALA A 332 3.82 24.87 -2.16
CA ALA A 332 3.90 26.29 -1.79
C ALA A 332 4.81 26.51 -0.57
N LEU A 333 4.83 25.59 0.37
CA LEU A 333 5.74 25.62 1.51
C LEU A 333 7.18 25.31 1.06
N ALA A 334 7.36 24.33 0.16
CA ALA A 334 8.67 23.98 -0.37
C ALA A 334 9.34 25.11 -1.15
N SER A 335 8.57 25.95 -1.87
CA SER A 335 9.09 27.14 -2.53
C SER A 335 9.59 28.22 -1.56
N ARG A 336 9.13 28.21 -0.28
CA ARG A 336 9.52 29.20 0.75
C ARG A 336 10.66 28.71 1.64
N ILE A 337 10.60 27.46 2.11
CA ILE A 337 11.55 26.93 3.10
C ILE A 337 12.43 25.79 2.54
N GLY A 338 12.25 25.45 1.26
CA GLY A 338 13.01 24.40 0.55
C GLY A 338 12.39 23.02 0.67
N ALA A 339 12.58 22.21 -0.38
CA ALA A 339 12.06 20.83 -0.47
C ALA A 339 12.54 19.94 0.69
N ARG A 340 13.83 20.08 1.07
CA ARG A 340 14.45 19.37 2.21
C ARG A 340 13.67 19.56 3.51
N ALA A 341 13.34 20.79 3.86
CA ALA A 341 12.66 21.13 5.12
C ALA A 341 11.22 20.61 5.14
N VAL A 342 10.51 20.70 4.01
CA VAL A 342 9.13 20.22 3.90
C VAL A 342 9.08 18.70 3.96
N LEU A 343 9.94 18.00 3.22
CA LEU A 343 9.95 16.54 3.20
C LEU A 343 10.35 15.96 4.56
N ALA A 344 11.48 16.40 5.12
CA ALA A 344 11.93 15.91 6.43
C ALA A 344 11.00 16.35 7.56
N GLY A 345 10.49 17.60 7.53
CA GLY A 345 9.55 18.10 8.52
C GLY A 345 8.22 17.36 8.50
N GLY A 346 7.66 17.10 7.32
CA GLY A 346 6.43 16.30 7.19
C GLY A 346 6.62 14.87 7.69
N THR A 347 7.72 14.22 7.28
CA THR A 347 8.06 12.87 7.78
C THR A 347 8.19 12.86 9.32
N LEU A 348 8.78 13.91 9.91
CA LEU A 348 8.88 14.07 11.36
C LEU A 348 7.50 14.25 12.01
N VAL A 349 6.62 15.07 11.43
CA VAL A 349 5.24 15.29 11.93
C VAL A 349 4.46 13.98 11.93
N SER A 350 4.56 13.16 10.88
CA SER A 350 3.98 11.81 10.90
C SER A 350 4.55 10.96 12.04
N GLY A 351 5.87 10.97 12.23
CA GLY A 351 6.53 10.25 13.33
C GLY A 351 6.03 10.68 14.71
N LEU A 352 5.82 11.99 14.90
CA LEU A 352 5.25 12.52 16.15
C LEU A 352 3.79 12.07 16.34
N GLY A 353 2.99 12.00 15.27
CA GLY A 353 1.63 11.45 15.31
C GLY A 353 1.61 10.01 15.84
N PHE A 354 2.51 9.16 15.35
CA PHE A 354 2.65 7.79 15.89
C PHE A 354 3.13 7.77 17.34
N LEU A 355 4.06 8.66 17.71
CA LEU A 355 4.52 8.76 19.12
C LEU A 355 3.42 9.24 20.08
N VAL A 356 2.44 10.03 19.62
CA VAL A 356 1.27 10.39 20.46
C VAL A 356 0.50 9.15 20.88
N LEU A 357 0.32 8.16 20.00
CA LEU A 357 -0.33 6.88 20.36
C LEU A 357 0.47 6.08 21.38
N PHE A 358 1.80 6.18 21.37
CA PHE A 358 2.65 5.49 22.34
C PHE A 358 2.71 6.21 23.69
N LEU A 359 2.85 7.53 23.69
CA LEU A 359 3.13 8.32 24.92
C LEU A 359 1.87 8.61 25.74
N TRP A 360 0.66 8.47 25.16
CA TRP A 360 -0.56 8.82 25.86
C TRP A 360 -0.99 7.70 26.82
N PRO A 361 -1.25 8.00 28.10
CA PRO A 361 -1.50 6.97 29.12
C PRO A 361 -2.73 6.09 28.86
N THR A 362 -3.76 6.65 28.21
CA THR A 362 -4.99 5.92 27.89
C THR A 362 -5.45 6.28 26.48
N LEU A 363 -5.50 5.27 25.59
CA LEU A 363 -6.01 5.47 24.24
C LEU A 363 -7.52 5.65 24.26
N ASN A 364 -7.95 6.78 23.73
CA ASN A 364 -9.36 7.09 23.45
C ASN A 364 -9.47 7.74 22.06
N TYR A 365 -10.69 7.86 21.56
CA TYR A 365 -10.89 8.38 20.20
C TYR A 365 -10.31 9.79 19.97
N PRO A 366 -10.47 10.80 20.85
CA PRO A 366 -9.84 12.11 20.65
C PRO A 366 -8.33 12.06 20.47
N VAL A 367 -7.64 11.23 21.24
CA VAL A 367 -6.18 11.03 21.12
C VAL A 367 -5.84 10.38 19.77
N VAL A 368 -6.56 9.32 19.41
CA VAL A 368 -6.38 8.64 18.13
C VAL A 368 -6.66 9.58 16.96
N ALA A 369 -7.74 10.37 17.00
CA ALA A 369 -8.07 11.34 15.96
C ALA A 369 -7.00 12.42 15.81
N GLY A 370 -6.47 12.95 16.90
CA GLY A 370 -5.36 13.92 16.89
C GLY A 370 -4.07 13.31 16.34
N ALA A 371 -3.75 12.09 16.73
CA ALA A 371 -2.57 11.36 16.27
C ALA A 371 -2.65 11.07 14.76
N THR A 372 -3.76 10.51 14.28
CA THR A 372 -3.97 10.21 12.86
C THR A 372 -4.05 11.46 12.00
N LEU A 373 -4.62 12.57 12.51
CA LEU A 373 -4.58 13.86 11.83
C LEU A 373 -3.13 14.33 11.63
N LEU A 374 -2.27 14.24 12.65
CA LEU A 374 -0.84 14.58 12.53
C LEU A 374 -0.14 13.67 11.51
N VAL A 375 -0.42 12.35 11.53
CA VAL A 375 0.10 11.42 10.53
C VAL A 375 -0.30 11.89 9.13
N GLY A 376 -1.58 12.18 8.91
CA GLY A 376 -2.09 12.66 7.61
C GLY A 376 -1.43 13.98 7.17
N ILE A 377 -1.28 14.95 8.06
CA ILE A 377 -0.57 16.21 7.75
C ILE A 377 0.86 15.93 7.28
N GLY A 378 1.56 15.04 7.97
CA GLY A 378 2.92 14.66 7.57
C GLY A 378 2.98 13.92 6.24
N LEU A 379 2.01 13.03 5.96
CA LEU A 379 1.87 12.33 4.67
C LEU A 379 1.65 13.29 3.49
N GLY A 380 1.09 14.48 3.74
CA GLY A 380 1.01 15.53 2.71
C GLY A 380 2.37 15.91 2.10
N SER A 381 3.47 15.71 2.82
CA SER A 381 4.82 15.93 2.30
C SER A 381 5.27 14.92 1.23
N LEU A 382 4.56 13.80 1.05
CA LEU A 382 4.87 12.82 0.01
C LEU A 382 4.74 13.39 -1.42
N ALA A 383 3.94 14.45 -1.61
CA ALA A 383 3.93 15.20 -2.86
C ALA A 383 5.32 15.78 -3.19
N ILE A 384 6.08 16.18 -2.17
CA ILE A 384 7.46 16.63 -2.32
C ILE A 384 8.41 15.44 -2.51
N ALA A 385 8.15 14.28 -1.88
CA ALA A 385 8.94 13.07 -2.13
C ALA A 385 8.91 12.69 -3.61
N SER A 386 7.73 12.67 -4.23
CA SER A 386 7.57 12.41 -5.67
C SER A 386 8.35 13.42 -6.52
N ALA A 387 8.23 14.73 -6.22
CA ALA A 387 8.97 15.78 -6.91
C ALA A 387 10.49 15.59 -6.77
N VAL A 388 10.98 15.25 -5.57
CA VAL A 388 12.40 14.98 -5.28
C VAL A 388 12.91 13.74 -6.04
N ILE A 389 12.11 12.67 -6.11
CA ILE A 389 12.42 11.46 -6.87
C ILE A 389 12.57 11.81 -8.35
N MET A 390 11.62 12.57 -8.91
CA MET A 390 11.64 12.95 -10.32
C MET A 390 12.81 13.89 -10.65
N ALA A 391 13.07 14.90 -9.81
CA ALA A 391 14.22 15.81 -9.96
C ALA A 391 15.57 15.08 -9.78
N GLY A 392 15.61 14.04 -8.97
CA GLY A 392 16.78 13.18 -8.78
C GLY A 392 17.07 12.22 -9.95
N ALA A 393 16.19 12.08 -10.93
CA ALA A 393 16.34 11.19 -12.08
C ALA A 393 16.60 11.98 -13.38
N PRO A 394 17.46 11.47 -14.31
CA PRO A 394 17.54 12.05 -15.65
C PRO A 394 16.20 11.93 -16.39
N PRO A 395 15.87 12.85 -17.32
CA PRO A 395 14.61 12.83 -18.06
C PRO A 395 14.33 11.47 -18.75
N GLU A 396 15.37 10.84 -19.30
CA GLU A 396 15.29 9.55 -19.99
C GLU A 396 14.99 8.38 -19.03
N LYS A 397 15.18 8.58 -17.72
CA LYS A 397 14.96 7.58 -16.65
C LYS A 397 13.74 7.89 -15.78
N SER A 398 12.96 8.91 -16.12
CA SER A 398 11.78 9.32 -15.36
C SER A 398 10.75 8.19 -15.21
N GLY A 399 10.56 7.36 -16.23
CA GLY A 399 9.69 6.17 -16.15
C GLY A 399 10.18 5.13 -15.13
N SER A 400 11.49 4.88 -15.08
CA SER A 400 12.10 4.01 -14.05
C SER A 400 11.98 4.61 -12.65
N ALA A 401 12.12 5.92 -12.51
CA ALA A 401 11.98 6.63 -11.24
C ALA A 401 10.54 6.49 -10.69
N ALA A 402 9.53 6.73 -11.54
CA ALA A 402 8.13 6.54 -11.17
C ALA A 402 7.81 5.08 -10.80
N ALA A 403 8.37 4.11 -11.54
CA ALA A 403 8.18 2.70 -11.22
C ALA A 403 8.82 2.30 -9.88
N ILE A 404 9.99 2.86 -9.54
CA ILE A 404 10.64 2.65 -8.23
C ILE A 404 9.81 3.27 -7.12
N GLU A 405 9.28 4.48 -7.32
CA GLU A 405 8.40 5.16 -6.36
C GLU A 405 7.17 4.31 -6.06
N GLU A 406 6.41 3.91 -7.09
CA GLU A 406 5.21 3.08 -6.95
C GLU A 406 5.52 1.73 -6.27
N THR A 407 6.59 1.06 -6.72
CA THR A 407 7.05 -0.19 -6.08
C THR A 407 7.37 0.03 -4.60
N SER A 408 7.89 1.20 -4.22
CA SER A 408 8.23 1.52 -2.83
C SER A 408 7.00 1.69 -1.96
N TYR A 409 5.92 2.29 -2.48
CA TYR A 409 4.64 2.35 -1.76
C TYR A 409 4.05 0.95 -1.54
N GLU A 410 3.97 0.13 -2.58
CA GLU A 410 3.41 -1.22 -2.50
C GLU A 410 4.24 -2.14 -1.60
N LEU A 411 5.56 -2.14 -1.79
CA LEU A 411 6.47 -2.91 -0.94
C LEU A 411 6.43 -2.42 0.50
N GLY A 412 6.34 -1.10 0.70
CA GLY A 412 6.19 -0.50 2.03
C GLY A 412 4.92 -0.97 2.72
N GLY A 413 3.79 -1.04 2.02
CA GLY A 413 2.55 -1.58 2.55
C GLY A 413 2.70 -3.03 3.04
N ALA A 414 3.24 -3.91 2.20
CA ALA A 414 3.49 -5.31 2.56
C ALA A 414 4.46 -5.45 3.74
N LEU A 415 5.58 -4.71 3.73
CA LEU A 415 6.53 -4.71 4.84
C LEU A 415 5.92 -4.13 6.11
N GLY A 416 5.03 -3.13 5.99
CA GLY A 416 4.34 -2.52 7.12
C GLY A 416 3.49 -3.52 7.88
N VAL A 417 2.65 -4.26 7.17
CA VAL A 417 1.85 -5.34 7.77
C VAL A 417 2.77 -6.43 8.36
N ALA A 418 3.80 -6.85 7.63
CA ALA A 418 4.70 -7.90 8.11
C ALA A 418 5.48 -7.47 9.36
N VAL A 419 6.10 -6.28 9.35
CA VAL A 419 6.95 -5.79 10.45
C VAL A 419 6.11 -5.37 11.64
N LEU A 420 5.18 -4.41 11.46
CA LEU A 420 4.39 -3.89 12.58
C LEU A 420 3.38 -4.93 13.08
N GLY A 421 2.81 -5.76 12.20
CA GLY A 421 1.97 -6.88 12.59
C GLY A 421 2.73 -7.95 13.37
N SER A 422 4.00 -8.24 13.01
CA SER A 422 4.85 -9.17 13.78
C SER A 422 5.23 -8.60 15.15
N VAL A 423 5.57 -7.31 15.23
CA VAL A 423 5.80 -6.61 16.52
C VAL A 423 4.56 -6.69 17.39
N ALA A 424 3.39 -6.34 16.84
CA ALA A 424 2.13 -6.43 17.56
C ALA A 424 1.81 -7.86 18.02
N GLY A 425 2.00 -8.85 17.16
CA GLY A 425 1.79 -10.26 17.50
C GLY A 425 2.71 -10.77 18.61
N MET A 426 3.97 -10.34 18.64
CA MET A 426 4.90 -10.66 19.74
C MET A 426 4.44 -10.06 21.07
N VAL A 427 4.06 -8.78 21.07
CA VAL A 427 3.58 -8.08 22.27
C VAL A 427 2.26 -8.71 22.76
N TYR A 428 1.32 -8.98 21.85
CA TYR A 428 0.04 -9.60 22.17
C TYR A 428 0.22 -10.96 22.86
N ARG A 429 1.04 -11.85 22.29
CA ARG A 429 1.31 -13.17 22.88
C ARG A 429 2.08 -13.08 24.20
N GLY A 430 2.90 -12.05 24.40
CA GLY A 430 3.58 -11.78 25.66
C GLY A 430 2.64 -11.28 26.75
N GLY A 431 1.60 -10.52 26.38
CA GLY A 431 0.56 -10.00 27.29
C GLY A 431 -0.58 -10.97 27.60
N LEU A 432 -0.72 -12.06 26.80
CA LEU A 432 -1.73 -13.10 27.03
C LEU A 432 -1.03 -14.47 27.09
N THR A 433 -0.56 -14.83 28.31
CA THR A 433 0.23 -16.05 28.49
C THR A 433 -0.64 -17.30 28.64
N THR A 434 -0.06 -18.47 28.38
CA THR A 434 -0.73 -19.77 28.60
C THR A 434 -1.11 -19.99 30.07
N ASP A 435 -0.30 -19.46 31.00
CA ASP A 435 -0.54 -19.61 32.45
C ASP A 435 -1.74 -18.75 32.88
N ASP A 436 -1.88 -17.52 32.34
CA ASP A 436 -3.04 -16.65 32.58
C ASP A 436 -4.34 -17.30 32.10
N LEU A 437 -4.31 -17.88 30.88
CA LEU A 437 -5.46 -18.58 30.31
C LEU A 437 -5.79 -19.87 31.07
N ALA A 438 -4.78 -20.65 31.47
CA ALA A 438 -4.97 -21.87 32.28
C ALA A 438 -5.59 -21.55 33.64
N GLY A 439 -5.20 -20.44 34.28
CA GLY A 439 -5.80 -19.95 35.51
C GLY A 439 -7.29 -19.59 35.36
N GLN A 440 -7.78 -19.40 34.14
CA GLN A 440 -9.18 -19.13 33.80
C GLN A 440 -9.91 -20.35 33.22
N GLY A 441 -9.26 -21.53 33.22
CA GLY A 441 -9.83 -22.77 32.71
C GLY A 441 -9.71 -22.98 31.22
N ILE A 442 -8.95 -22.11 30.51
CA ILE A 442 -8.72 -22.21 29.06
C ILE A 442 -7.35 -22.86 28.81
N THR A 443 -7.36 -24.06 28.23
CA THR A 443 -6.16 -24.86 28.01
C THR A 443 -6.17 -25.51 26.61
N GLY A 444 -5.02 -26.05 26.19
CA GLY A 444 -4.90 -26.74 24.91
C GLY A 444 -5.18 -25.87 23.71
N SER A 445 -5.87 -26.40 22.70
CA SER A 445 -6.16 -25.69 21.46
C SER A 445 -6.93 -24.37 21.62
N SER A 446 -7.79 -24.26 22.63
CA SER A 446 -8.50 -22.99 22.93
C SER A 446 -7.54 -21.90 23.40
N ALA A 447 -6.54 -22.23 24.21
CA ALA A 447 -5.50 -21.28 24.59
C ALA A 447 -4.64 -20.85 23.39
N ASP A 448 -4.32 -21.78 22.49
CA ASP A 448 -3.58 -21.47 21.28
C ASP A 448 -4.37 -20.52 20.38
N VAL A 449 -5.68 -20.78 20.15
CA VAL A 449 -6.55 -19.90 19.36
C VAL A 449 -6.65 -18.51 19.99
N ALA A 450 -6.83 -18.41 21.31
CA ALA A 450 -6.89 -17.12 22.01
C ALA A 450 -5.58 -16.31 21.86
N ARG A 451 -4.43 -16.98 21.84
CA ARG A 451 -3.12 -16.33 21.68
C ARG A 451 -2.76 -16.01 20.22
N GLU A 452 -3.43 -16.61 19.26
CA GLU A 452 -3.20 -16.34 17.84
C GLU A 452 -3.77 -14.98 17.42
N SER A 453 -4.94 -14.58 17.92
CA SER A 453 -5.57 -13.31 17.55
C SER A 453 -6.57 -12.82 18.59
N LEU A 454 -6.80 -11.50 18.64
CA LEU A 454 -7.82 -10.91 19.49
C LEU A 454 -9.23 -11.45 19.13
N GLY A 455 -9.53 -11.62 17.83
CA GLY A 455 -10.81 -12.21 17.40
C GLY A 455 -11.02 -13.60 17.98
N GLY A 456 -10.01 -14.48 17.86
CA GLY A 456 -10.04 -15.81 18.45
C GLY A 456 -10.21 -15.80 19.98
N ALA A 457 -9.52 -14.87 20.67
CA ALA A 457 -9.67 -14.72 22.12
C ALA A 457 -11.10 -14.31 22.51
N LEU A 458 -11.72 -13.40 21.75
CA LEU A 458 -13.09 -12.97 22.01
C LEU A 458 -14.13 -14.08 21.72
N ASP A 459 -13.88 -14.94 20.74
CA ASP A 459 -14.73 -16.11 20.48
C ASP A 459 -14.63 -17.13 21.61
N ILE A 460 -13.42 -17.47 22.05
CA ILE A 460 -13.21 -18.33 23.24
C ILE A 460 -13.83 -17.71 24.49
N ALA A 461 -13.74 -16.39 24.65
CA ALA A 461 -14.36 -15.69 25.79
C ALA A 461 -15.88 -15.82 25.78
N ARG A 462 -16.54 -15.79 24.62
CA ARG A 462 -18.02 -16.00 24.53
C ARG A 462 -18.41 -17.42 24.93
N GLU A 463 -17.58 -18.41 24.68
CA GLU A 463 -17.81 -19.81 25.02
C GLU A 463 -17.48 -20.12 26.48
N ALA A 464 -16.57 -19.36 27.12
CA ALA A 464 -16.03 -19.63 28.46
C ALA A 464 -16.97 -19.25 29.63
N GLY A 465 -18.19 -18.77 29.38
CA GLY A 465 -19.17 -18.47 30.42
C GLY A 465 -18.71 -17.43 31.44
N ALA A 466 -18.63 -17.79 32.71
CA ALA A 466 -18.32 -16.86 33.81
C ALA A 466 -16.89 -16.26 33.75
N SER A 467 -15.90 -16.98 33.23
CA SER A 467 -14.53 -16.50 33.06
C SER A 467 -14.32 -15.68 31.78
N GLY A 468 -15.28 -15.74 30.84
CA GLY A 468 -15.14 -15.13 29.53
C GLY A 468 -14.92 -13.61 29.54
N ALA A 469 -15.59 -12.88 30.43
CA ALA A 469 -15.42 -11.43 30.55
C ALA A 469 -13.99 -11.04 30.94
N ARG A 470 -13.33 -11.86 31.77
CA ARG A 470 -11.94 -11.63 32.17
C ARG A 470 -10.97 -11.92 31.03
N VAL A 471 -11.17 -13.03 30.32
CA VAL A 471 -10.39 -13.37 29.13
C VAL A 471 -10.48 -12.28 28.06
N ALA A 472 -11.70 -11.79 27.77
CA ALA A 472 -11.92 -10.70 26.84
C ALA A 472 -11.17 -9.42 27.23
N ALA A 473 -11.26 -9.03 28.52
CA ALA A 473 -10.62 -7.83 29.02
C ALA A 473 -9.07 -7.92 28.94
N GLU A 474 -8.49 -9.05 29.32
CA GLU A 474 -7.05 -9.29 29.24
C GLU A 474 -6.56 -9.30 27.78
N ALA A 475 -7.29 -9.96 26.89
CA ALA A 475 -6.96 -9.97 25.46
C ALA A 475 -7.06 -8.57 24.82
N GLN A 476 -8.08 -7.78 25.17
CA GLN A 476 -8.24 -6.41 24.69
C GLN A 476 -7.13 -5.49 25.24
N ALA A 477 -6.70 -5.66 26.49
CA ALA A 477 -5.59 -4.94 27.06
C ALA A 477 -4.28 -5.29 26.33
N ALA A 478 -3.98 -6.58 26.15
CA ALA A 478 -2.80 -7.05 25.43
C ALA A 478 -2.76 -6.54 23.98
N PHE A 479 -3.92 -6.45 23.30
CA PHE A 479 -4.00 -5.90 21.96
C PHE A 479 -3.80 -4.39 21.94
N THR A 480 -4.30 -3.67 22.94
CA THR A 480 -4.04 -2.22 23.09
C THR A 480 -2.55 -1.95 23.27
N ASP A 481 -1.87 -2.72 24.10
CA ASP A 481 -0.42 -2.65 24.25
C ASP A 481 0.32 -2.97 22.93
N SER A 482 -0.20 -3.92 22.15
CA SER A 482 0.34 -4.25 20.82
C SER A 482 0.28 -3.06 19.86
N LEU A 483 -0.85 -2.34 19.82
CA LEU A 483 -1.00 -1.13 19.02
C LEU A 483 -0.03 -0.04 19.48
N VAL A 484 0.13 0.14 20.79
CA VAL A 484 1.03 1.13 21.39
C VAL A 484 2.48 0.86 20.99
N TRP A 485 2.96 -0.37 21.13
CA TRP A 485 4.34 -0.74 20.77
C TRP A 485 4.59 -0.73 19.26
N ALA A 486 3.61 -1.14 18.45
CA ALA A 486 3.70 -1.02 16.99
C ALA A 486 3.77 0.46 16.57
N SER A 487 3.02 1.34 17.25
CA SER A 487 3.07 2.78 17.00
C SER A 487 4.42 3.39 17.37
N LEU A 488 5.07 2.92 18.44
CA LEU A 488 6.46 3.29 18.76
C LEU A 488 7.41 2.89 17.64
N ALA A 489 7.30 1.65 17.13
CA ALA A 489 8.16 1.18 16.05
C ALA A 489 7.95 1.99 14.77
N GLY A 490 6.69 2.27 14.38
CA GLY A 490 6.35 3.14 13.25
C GLY A 490 6.85 4.57 13.44
N GLY A 491 6.67 5.15 14.62
CA GLY A 491 7.15 6.49 14.97
C GLY A 491 8.68 6.59 14.93
N ALA A 492 9.38 5.62 15.49
CA ALA A 492 10.84 5.55 15.44
C ALA A 492 11.36 5.45 13.99
N LEU A 493 10.73 4.60 13.16
CA LEU A 493 11.04 4.49 11.73
C LEU A 493 10.91 5.84 11.03
N MET A 494 9.79 6.54 11.25
CA MET A 494 9.53 7.85 10.62
C MET A 494 10.52 8.92 11.08
N ILE A 495 10.89 8.95 12.37
CA ILE A 495 11.87 9.92 12.90
C ILE A 495 13.26 9.65 12.34
N VAL A 496 13.70 8.38 12.32
CA VAL A 496 14.99 7.99 11.71
C VAL A 496 14.99 8.37 10.22
N THR A 497 13.87 8.12 9.52
CA THR A 497 13.71 8.51 8.12
C THR A 497 13.78 10.03 7.95
N ALA A 498 13.14 10.81 8.82
CA ALA A 498 13.20 12.28 8.76
C ALA A 498 14.63 12.80 8.89
N VAL A 499 15.42 12.22 9.80
CA VAL A 499 16.85 12.54 9.95
C VAL A 499 17.64 12.14 8.69
N ALA A 500 17.43 10.93 8.17
CA ALA A 500 18.09 10.47 6.95
C ALA A 500 17.78 11.37 5.75
N VAL A 501 16.50 11.72 5.56
CA VAL A 501 16.04 12.64 4.51
C VAL A 501 16.69 14.02 4.68
N TRP A 502 16.73 14.53 5.90
CA TRP A 502 17.39 15.81 6.18
C TRP A 502 18.86 15.80 5.80
N LEU A 503 19.57 14.72 6.04
CA LEU A 503 21.00 14.59 5.71
C LEU A 503 21.25 14.35 4.22
N MET A 504 20.36 13.60 3.54
CA MET A 504 20.54 13.18 2.16
C MET A 504 20.01 14.17 1.12
N THR A 505 18.99 14.99 1.46
CA THR A 505 18.43 15.95 0.51
C THR A 505 19.31 17.21 0.43
N PRO A 506 19.82 17.59 -0.77
CA PRO A 506 20.57 18.83 -0.94
C PRO A 506 19.73 20.08 -0.57
N ARG A 507 20.42 21.13 -0.07
CA ARG A 507 19.76 22.38 0.31
C ARG A 507 19.18 23.14 -0.89
N ASP A 508 19.89 23.07 -2.01
CA ASP A 508 19.62 23.86 -3.22
C ASP A 508 18.78 23.08 -4.25
N LEU A 509 18.09 22.00 -3.80
CA LEU A 509 17.25 21.22 -4.69
C LEU A 509 15.98 22.02 -5.05
N ASP A 510 15.97 22.57 -6.27
CA ASP A 510 14.80 23.22 -6.83
C ASP A 510 13.83 22.17 -7.42
N VAL A 511 12.70 21.98 -6.77
CA VAL A 511 11.62 21.10 -7.26
C VAL A 511 10.55 21.88 -8.03
N SER A 512 10.68 23.20 -8.15
CA SER A 512 9.73 24.07 -8.86
C SER A 512 10.06 24.22 -10.35
N SER A 513 11.32 24.02 -10.74
CA SER A 513 11.74 23.96 -12.12
C SER A 513 11.40 22.59 -12.72
N GLY A 514 10.12 22.37 -13.02
CA GLY A 514 9.73 21.38 -14.02
C GLY A 514 10.48 21.74 -15.31
N HIS A 515 11.24 20.79 -15.85
CA HIS A 515 12.07 20.97 -17.04
C HIS A 515 11.29 21.71 -18.12
N ASP A 516 11.75 22.94 -18.45
CA ASP A 516 11.38 23.66 -19.66
C ASP A 516 11.70 22.84 -20.91
#